data_4b3abd47dd52a412794c7356eac0ffb4
#
_entry.id   4b3abd47dd52a412794c7356eac0ffb4
#
_cell.length_a   1.000
_cell.length_b   1.000
_cell.length_c   1.000
_cell.angle_alpha   90.00
_cell.angle_beta   90.00
_cell.angle_gamma   90.00
#
_symmetry.space_group_name_H-M   'P 1'
#
loop_
_entity.id
_entity.type
_entity.pdbx_description
1 polymer ?
#
loop_
_entity_poly.entity_id
_entity_poly.type
_entity_poly.pdbx_seq_one_letter_code
_entity_poly.pdbx_strand_id
1 'polypeptide(L)'
;MKINPRELDILKILYSSDQALTVTQIVNTREDLTQSIVQTAIRKLLAAELIEVQGIAYSGNVLSRRFGPTEKSREVIFQRFLDSYRDYKCIIGFRTAVEGMLEIEEDKAKRVEDIEVLVKLLTEMKTNDQ
;
A
#
# COMPACT_ATOMS: atom_id res chain seq x y z
N MET A 1 -1.74 -3.63 14.59
CA MET A 1 -2.34 -4.81 13.96
C MET A 1 -1.33 -5.51 13.06
N LYS A 2 -1.33 -6.82 13.11
CA LYS A 2 -0.51 -7.63 12.20
C LYS A 2 -1.31 -7.89 10.92
N ILE A 3 -0.75 -7.49 9.78
CA ILE A 3 -1.37 -7.73 8.47
C ILE A 3 -0.78 -9.01 7.89
N ASN A 4 -1.63 -9.99 7.57
CA ASN A 4 -1.18 -11.22 6.93
C ASN A 4 -0.97 -11.00 5.41
N PRO A 5 -0.29 -11.94 4.70
CA PRO A 5 -0.01 -11.77 3.28
C PRO A 5 -1.26 -11.55 2.41
N ARG A 6 -2.37 -12.21 2.70
CA ARG A 6 -3.60 -12.05 1.92
C ARG A 6 -4.24 -10.68 2.15
N GLU A 7 -4.25 -10.21 3.39
CA GLU A 7 -4.73 -8.86 3.71
C GLU A 7 -3.88 -7.80 3.01
N LEU A 8 -2.56 -7.98 2.98
CA LEU A 8 -1.67 -7.08 2.28
C LEU A 8 -1.93 -7.09 0.77
N ASP A 9 -2.16 -8.27 0.18
CA ASP A 9 -2.53 -8.39 -1.24
C ASP A 9 -3.79 -7.58 -1.56
N ILE A 10 -4.82 -7.70 -0.72
CA ILE A 10 -6.08 -6.96 -0.90
C ILE A 10 -5.82 -5.45 -0.80
N LEU A 11 -5.07 -5.00 0.19
CA LEU A 11 -4.72 -3.58 0.32
C LEU A 11 -3.98 -3.06 -0.91
N LYS A 12 -3.02 -3.82 -1.44
CA LYS A 12 -2.29 -3.44 -2.66
C LYS A 12 -3.23 -3.28 -3.86
N ILE A 13 -4.18 -4.20 -4.00
CA ILE A 13 -5.18 -4.14 -5.07
C ILE A 13 -6.01 -2.85 -4.95
N LEU A 14 -6.47 -2.54 -3.73
CA LEU A 14 -7.27 -1.34 -3.49
C LEU A 14 -6.47 -0.06 -3.74
N TYR A 15 -5.21 -0.01 -3.33
CA TYR A 15 -4.34 1.14 -3.59
C TYR A 15 -3.99 1.32 -5.07
N SER A 16 -3.96 0.21 -5.83
CA SER A 16 -3.66 0.25 -7.26
C SER A 16 -4.85 0.63 -8.13
N SER A 17 -6.04 0.63 -7.55
CA SER A 17 -7.28 0.96 -8.27
C SER A 17 -7.60 2.45 -8.15
N ASP A 18 -8.05 3.06 -9.24
CA ASP A 18 -8.52 4.44 -9.22
C ASP A 18 -9.90 4.59 -8.57
N GLN A 19 -10.60 3.47 -8.39
CA GLN A 19 -11.95 3.44 -7.83
C GLN A 19 -12.05 2.41 -6.73
N ALA A 20 -13.00 2.61 -5.81
CA ALA A 20 -13.36 1.61 -4.82
C ALA A 20 -13.91 0.35 -5.52
N LEU A 21 -13.62 -0.83 -4.98
CA LEU A 21 -13.91 -2.11 -5.61
C LEU A 21 -14.86 -2.96 -4.76
N THR A 22 -15.74 -3.70 -5.45
CA THR A 22 -16.56 -4.74 -4.82
C THR A 22 -15.72 -6.00 -4.60
N VAL A 23 -16.23 -6.93 -3.77
CA VAL A 23 -15.58 -8.23 -3.56
C VAL A 23 -15.37 -8.95 -4.90
N THR A 24 -16.37 -8.99 -5.76
CA THR A 24 -16.27 -9.65 -7.06
C THR A 24 -15.18 -9.02 -7.93
N GLN A 25 -15.08 -7.70 -7.95
CA GLN A 25 -14.03 -7.01 -8.71
C GLN A 25 -12.64 -7.35 -8.15
N ILE A 26 -12.49 -7.43 -6.84
CA ILE A 26 -11.22 -7.84 -6.23
C ILE A 26 -10.85 -9.27 -6.62
N VAL A 27 -11.81 -10.20 -6.51
CA VAL A 27 -11.62 -11.60 -6.90
C VAL A 27 -11.12 -11.71 -8.34
N ASN A 28 -11.66 -10.89 -9.24
CA ASN A 28 -11.33 -10.94 -10.65
C ASN A 28 -9.95 -10.36 -11.00
N THR A 29 -9.25 -9.74 -10.04
CA THR A 29 -7.91 -9.18 -10.30
C THR A 29 -6.81 -10.23 -10.34
N ARG A 30 -7.01 -11.39 -9.69
CA ARG A 30 -5.99 -12.45 -9.59
C ARG A 30 -6.67 -13.81 -9.57
N GLU A 31 -6.03 -14.78 -10.24
CA GLU A 31 -6.57 -16.15 -10.32
C GLU A 31 -6.54 -16.89 -8.98
N ASP A 32 -5.60 -16.54 -8.10
CA ASP A 32 -5.44 -17.19 -6.80
C ASP A 32 -6.38 -16.67 -5.71
N LEU A 33 -7.22 -15.69 -6.03
CA LEU A 33 -8.21 -15.15 -5.10
C LEU A 33 -9.58 -15.79 -5.32
N THR A 34 -10.18 -16.24 -4.22
CA THR A 34 -11.54 -16.75 -4.21
C THR A 34 -12.44 -15.79 -3.42
N GLN A 35 -13.76 -15.90 -3.60
CA GLN A 35 -14.68 -15.07 -2.82
C GLN A 35 -14.50 -15.28 -1.31
N SER A 36 -14.30 -16.52 -0.89
CA SER A 36 -14.09 -16.84 0.53
C SER A 36 -12.85 -16.17 1.10
N ILE A 37 -11.74 -16.23 0.37
CA ILE A 37 -10.48 -15.60 0.77
C ILE A 37 -10.65 -14.07 0.89
N VAL A 38 -11.25 -13.46 -0.12
CA VAL A 38 -11.45 -12.02 -0.16
C VAL A 38 -12.40 -11.56 0.93
N GLN A 39 -13.55 -12.24 1.12
CA GLN A 39 -14.51 -11.88 2.15
C GLN A 39 -13.91 -11.98 3.56
N THR A 40 -13.11 -13.01 3.81
CA THR A 40 -12.41 -13.17 5.10
C THR A 40 -11.44 -12.01 5.36
N ALA A 41 -10.65 -11.65 4.35
CA ALA A 41 -9.73 -10.53 4.47
C ALA A 41 -10.46 -9.19 4.64
N ILE A 42 -11.50 -8.95 3.86
CA ILE A 42 -12.32 -7.73 3.94
C ILE A 42 -12.90 -7.57 5.35
N ARG A 43 -13.43 -8.64 5.93
CA ARG A 43 -14.00 -8.58 7.29
C ARG A 43 -12.98 -8.13 8.32
N LYS A 44 -11.77 -8.69 8.26
CA LYS A 44 -10.69 -8.34 9.18
C LYS A 44 -10.19 -6.92 8.96
N LEU A 45 -10.05 -6.51 7.70
CA LEU A 45 -9.58 -5.19 7.36
C LEU A 45 -10.59 -4.11 7.77
N LEU A 46 -11.89 -4.36 7.60
CA LEU A 46 -12.95 -3.47 8.07
C LEU A 46 -12.92 -3.34 9.60
N ALA A 47 -12.81 -4.45 10.31
CA ALA A 47 -12.75 -4.45 11.78
C ALA A 47 -11.55 -3.65 12.30
N ALA A 48 -10.43 -3.68 11.59
CA ALA A 48 -9.22 -2.94 11.93
C ALA A 48 -9.23 -1.48 11.41
N GLU A 49 -10.27 -1.09 10.70
CA GLU A 49 -10.40 0.25 10.09
C GLU A 49 -9.31 0.57 9.06
N LEU A 50 -8.78 -0.47 8.40
CA LEU A 50 -7.78 -0.30 7.35
C LEU A 50 -8.40 -0.12 5.97
N ILE A 51 -9.65 -0.52 5.82
CA ILE A 51 -10.48 -0.24 4.66
C ILE A 51 -11.84 0.27 5.13
N GLU A 52 -12.57 0.89 4.21
CA GLU A 52 -13.90 1.41 4.48
C GLU A 52 -14.80 1.25 3.26
N VAL A 53 -16.11 1.30 3.48
CA VAL A 53 -17.09 1.33 2.38
C VAL A 53 -17.06 2.72 1.77
N GLN A 54 -16.74 2.80 0.47
CA GLN A 54 -16.63 4.06 -0.27
C GLN A 54 -17.65 4.16 -1.41
N GLY A 55 -18.68 3.35 -1.37
CA GLY A 55 -19.75 3.41 -2.36
C GLY A 55 -20.48 2.09 -2.47
N ILE A 56 -21.45 2.08 -3.35
CA ILE A 56 -22.33 0.95 -3.60
C ILE A 56 -22.45 0.76 -5.10
N ALA A 57 -22.38 -0.50 -5.53
CA ALA A 57 -22.59 -0.89 -6.92
C ALA A 57 -23.82 -1.79 -7.01
N TYR A 58 -24.55 -1.68 -8.10
CA TYR A 58 -25.64 -2.58 -8.42
C TYR A 58 -25.19 -3.56 -9.50
N SER A 59 -25.46 -4.85 -9.28
CA SER A 59 -25.31 -5.89 -10.28
C SER A 59 -26.69 -6.53 -10.43
N GLY A 60 -27.46 -6.07 -11.44
CA GLY A 60 -28.87 -6.40 -11.54
C GLY A 60 -29.65 -5.81 -10.37
N ASN A 61 -30.30 -6.69 -9.59
CA ASN A 61 -31.02 -6.31 -8.35
C ASN A 61 -30.19 -6.47 -7.09
N VAL A 62 -28.92 -6.86 -7.21
CA VAL A 62 -28.05 -7.12 -6.07
C VAL A 62 -27.22 -5.87 -5.77
N LEU A 63 -27.29 -5.47 -4.51
CA LEU A 63 -26.52 -4.35 -3.97
C LEU A 63 -25.19 -4.86 -3.44
N SER A 64 -24.08 -4.29 -3.90
CA SER A 64 -22.74 -4.66 -3.44
C SER A 64 -21.99 -3.44 -2.93
N ARG A 65 -21.35 -3.58 -1.78
CA ARG A 65 -20.51 -2.52 -1.22
C ARG A 65 -19.18 -2.44 -1.98
N ARG A 66 -18.70 -1.22 -2.18
CA ARG A 66 -17.37 -0.94 -2.72
C ARG A 66 -16.45 -0.53 -1.59
N PHE A 67 -15.24 -1.07 -1.60
CA PHE A 67 -14.25 -0.85 -0.55
C PHE A 67 -13.06 -0.08 -1.07
N GLY A 68 -12.50 0.75 -0.22
CA GLY A 68 -11.25 1.47 -0.48
C GLY A 68 -10.41 1.57 0.78
N PRO A 69 -9.12 1.89 0.64
CA PRO A 69 -8.22 2.00 1.78
C PRO A 69 -8.46 3.28 2.57
N THR A 70 -8.18 3.23 3.87
CA THR A 70 -8.22 4.39 4.77
C THR A 70 -6.83 4.99 4.91
N GLU A 71 -6.74 6.23 5.40
CA GLU A 71 -5.46 6.85 5.77
C GLU A 71 -4.74 6.04 6.86
N LYS A 72 -5.49 5.46 7.80
CA LYS A 72 -4.91 4.59 8.82
C LYS A 72 -4.13 3.43 8.23
N SER A 73 -4.61 2.84 7.13
CA SER A 73 -3.90 1.73 6.48
C SER A 73 -2.53 2.17 5.95
N ARG A 74 -2.42 3.38 5.42
CA ARG A 74 -1.16 3.94 4.94
C ARG A 74 -0.15 4.07 6.07
N GLU A 75 -0.58 4.58 7.22
CA GLU A 75 0.26 4.72 8.41
C GLU A 75 0.76 3.36 8.91
N VAL A 76 -0.14 2.37 8.95
CA VAL A 76 0.19 1.01 9.41
C VAL A 76 1.20 0.35 8.46
N ILE A 77 0.97 0.46 7.15
CA ILE A 77 1.88 -0.10 6.14
C ILE A 77 3.23 0.59 6.18
N PHE A 78 3.24 1.92 6.32
CA PHE A 78 4.48 2.68 6.42
C PHE A 78 5.30 2.27 7.64
N GLN A 79 4.65 2.11 8.80
CA GLN A 79 5.32 1.65 10.01
C GLN A 79 5.90 0.25 9.83
N ARG A 80 5.17 -0.64 9.18
CA ARG A 80 5.64 -1.98 8.84
C ARG A 80 6.88 -1.95 7.95
N PHE A 81 6.90 -1.05 6.97
CA PHE A 81 8.04 -0.84 6.10
C PHE A 81 9.27 -0.37 6.90
N LEU A 82 9.10 0.60 7.79
CA LEU A 82 10.18 1.10 8.63
C LEU A 82 10.72 0.01 9.57
N ASP A 83 9.83 -0.79 10.16
CA ASP A 83 10.24 -1.89 11.04
C ASP A 83 11.06 -2.93 10.29
N SER A 84 10.68 -3.24 9.04
CA SER A 84 11.44 -4.15 8.19
C SER A 84 12.83 -3.60 7.90
N TYR A 85 12.94 -2.33 7.54
CA TYR A 85 14.24 -1.72 7.32
C TYR A 85 15.10 -1.73 8.60
N ARG A 86 14.50 -1.44 9.75
CA ARG A 86 15.20 -1.47 11.04
C ARG A 86 15.84 -2.82 11.29
N ASP A 87 15.16 -3.90 10.94
CA ASP A 87 15.67 -5.26 11.12
C ASP A 87 16.86 -5.58 10.22
N TYR A 88 16.92 -4.94 9.04
CA TYR A 88 17.95 -5.23 8.05
C TYR A 88 19.06 -4.18 7.98
N LYS A 89 18.93 -3.05 8.68
CA LYS A 89 19.86 -1.93 8.51
C LYS A 89 21.31 -2.27 8.89
N CYS A 90 21.52 -3.28 9.73
CA CYS A 90 22.88 -3.74 10.07
C CYS A 90 23.55 -4.51 8.93
N ILE A 91 22.76 -5.00 7.97
CA ILE A 91 23.24 -5.75 6.80
C ILE A 91 23.24 -4.85 5.57
N ILE A 92 22.16 -4.09 5.39
CA ILE A 92 21.97 -3.21 4.24
C ILE A 92 22.19 -1.78 4.72
N GLY A 93 23.31 -1.18 4.31
CA GLY A 93 23.61 0.20 4.67
C GLY A 93 22.60 1.18 4.06
N PHE A 94 22.48 2.35 4.67
CA PHE A 94 21.52 3.38 4.25
C PHE A 94 21.67 3.76 2.78
N ARG A 95 22.92 3.99 2.34
CA ARG A 95 23.21 4.34 0.95
C ARG A 95 22.70 3.26 -0.01
N THR A 96 23.02 2.00 0.28
CA THR A 96 22.60 0.87 -0.56
C THR A 96 21.08 0.77 -0.63
N ALA A 97 20.39 0.96 0.49
CA ALA A 97 18.93 0.93 0.53
C ALA A 97 18.33 2.05 -0.34
N VAL A 98 18.85 3.28 -0.24
CA VAL A 98 18.36 4.42 -1.04
C VAL A 98 18.64 4.23 -2.52
N GLU A 99 19.84 3.76 -2.89
CA GLU A 99 20.17 3.45 -4.27
C GLU A 99 19.21 2.43 -4.87
N GLY A 100 18.94 1.36 -4.11
CA GLY A 100 17.99 0.33 -4.54
C GLY A 100 16.58 0.86 -4.73
N MET A 101 16.10 1.69 -3.81
CA MET A 101 14.78 2.30 -3.94
C MET A 101 14.67 3.18 -5.19
N LEU A 102 15.71 3.95 -5.51
CA LEU A 102 15.73 4.79 -6.72
C LEU A 102 15.78 3.94 -8.00
N GLU A 103 16.52 2.83 -7.99
CA GLU A 103 16.63 1.93 -9.14
C GLU A 103 15.34 1.17 -9.46
N ILE A 104 14.46 0.96 -8.49
CA ILE A 104 13.14 0.35 -8.71
C ILE A 104 12.31 1.17 -9.69
N GLU A 105 12.48 2.50 -9.71
CA GLU A 105 11.77 3.35 -10.66
C GLU A 105 12.38 3.18 -12.05
N GLU A 106 11.63 2.57 -12.97
CA GLU A 106 12.07 2.28 -14.33
C GLU A 106 12.01 3.50 -15.26
N ASP A 107 11.12 4.45 -14.97
CA ASP A 107 11.00 5.69 -15.74
C ASP A 107 12.13 6.64 -15.35
N LYS A 108 13.04 6.93 -16.29
CA LYS A 108 14.19 7.80 -16.04
C LYS A 108 13.79 9.22 -15.63
N ALA A 109 12.76 9.76 -16.25
CA ALA A 109 12.29 11.12 -15.94
C ALA A 109 11.75 11.18 -14.51
N LYS A 110 10.98 10.18 -14.11
CA LYS A 110 10.44 10.04 -12.75
C LYS A 110 11.58 9.86 -11.75
N ARG A 111 12.58 9.06 -12.07
CA ARG A 111 13.74 8.84 -11.20
C ARG A 111 14.51 10.12 -10.97
N VAL A 112 14.75 10.92 -12.02
CA VAL A 112 15.43 12.22 -11.89
C VAL A 112 14.63 13.15 -10.98
N GLU A 113 13.32 13.20 -11.15
CA GLU A 113 12.42 13.98 -10.29
C GLU A 113 12.53 13.52 -8.83
N ASP A 114 12.51 12.22 -8.58
CA ASP A 114 12.66 11.66 -7.23
C ASP A 114 14.00 12.05 -6.60
N ILE A 115 15.08 12.02 -7.40
CA ILE A 115 16.41 12.43 -6.92
C ILE A 115 16.41 13.91 -6.56
N GLU A 116 15.82 14.77 -7.38
CA GLU A 116 15.75 16.21 -7.11
C GLU A 116 14.96 16.50 -5.83
N VAL A 117 13.82 15.84 -5.63
CA VAL A 117 13.03 15.93 -4.41
C VAL A 117 13.84 15.48 -3.20
N LEU A 118 14.58 14.38 -3.34
CA LEU A 118 15.42 13.85 -2.27
C LEU A 118 16.55 14.81 -1.90
N VAL A 119 17.23 15.39 -2.88
CA VAL A 119 18.31 16.37 -2.63
C VAL A 119 17.78 17.56 -1.82
N LYS A 120 16.62 18.09 -2.21
CA LYS A 120 15.99 19.20 -1.50
C LYS A 120 15.63 18.82 -0.06
N LEU A 121 15.01 17.65 0.12
CA LEU A 121 14.63 17.14 1.44
C LEU A 121 15.86 16.98 2.34
N LEU A 122 16.92 16.36 1.84
CA LEU A 122 18.14 16.12 2.61
C LEU A 122 18.82 17.43 3.00
N THR A 123 18.80 18.41 2.13
CA THR A 123 19.36 19.75 2.42
C THR A 123 18.58 20.42 3.56
N GLU A 124 17.25 20.36 3.51
CA GLU A 124 16.40 20.92 4.55
C GLU A 124 16.61 20.22 5.90
N MET A 125 16.66 18.89 5.91
CA MET A 125 16.90 18.12 7.12
C MET A 125 18.27 18.41 7.73
N LYS A 126 19.30 18.52 6.91
CA LYS A 126 20.65 18.85 7.37
C LYS A 126 20.69 20.23 8.03
N THR A 127 20.00 21.21 7.45
CA THR A 127 19.91 22.56 8.00
C THR A 127 19.20 22.55 9.36
N ASN A 128 18.13 21.78 9.49
CA ASN A 128 17.37 21.69 10.74
C ASN A 128 18.15 20.99 11.86
N ASP A 129 19.03 20.05 11.52
CA ASP A 129 19.82 19.28 12.49
C ASP A 129 21.13 19.98 12.89
N GLN A 130 21.44 21.10 12.23
CA GLN A 130 22.57 21.97 12.58
C GLN A 130 22.10 23.17 13.40
#